data_58e5cfe9ecc0b5502fef16f28b0b86de
#
_entry.id   58e5cfe9ecc0b5502fef16f28b0b86de
#
_cell.length_a   1.000
_cell.length_b   1.000
_cell.length_c   1.000
_cell.angle_alpha   90.00
_cell.angle_beta   90.00
_cell.angle_gamma   90.00
#
_symmetry.space_group_name_H-M   'P 1'
#
loop_
_entity.id
_entity.type
_entity.pdbx_description
1 polymer ?
#
loop_
_entity_poly.entity_id
_entity_poly.type
_entity_poly.pdbx_seq_one_letter_code
_entity_poly.pdbx_strand_id
1 'polypeptide(L)'
;MLTKTAVVHAKAWKQTFDEFLKNHANGDDFHQFTDQDYMDYVDGKPREDGVHDFLASRGIDLPKGNRDDAPDAQTVWGVGNRKNELLQQLLVRDGVEVYPDAVQWVERARAAQLRCVVVSSSANTATVLKVTDLSRYFEGRVDGVTLAQQHLRGKPAPDSFEAGARMLALRADQCVVFEDAISGVTAGHAAGCYVVGVDRVQDGEHGDNLRTNGADTVVQQLTELLDAGAEGSR
;
A
#
# COMPACT_ATOMS: atom_id res chain seq x y z
N MET A 1 1.88 -6.16 -1.45
CA MET A 1 1.53 -7.59 -1.54
C MET A 1 1.45 -8.10 -3.00
N LEU A 2 0.52 -7.63 -3.85
CA LEU A 2 0.41 -8.07 -5.25
C LEU A 2 1.44 -7.44 -6.19
N THR A 3 1.86 -6.21 -5.91
CA THR A 3 2.67 -5.37 -6.80
C THR A 3 3.74 -4.61 -6.03
N LYS A 4 4.82 -4.22 -6.73
CA LYS A 4 5.92 -3.40 -6.18
C LYS A 4 5.60 -1.90 -6.25
N THR A 5 4.40 -1.50 -5.83
CA THR A 5 3.96 -0.10 -5.88
C THR A 5 4.82 0.84 -5.04
N ALA A 6 5.46 0.38 -3.97
CA ALA A 6 6.37 1.18 -3.14
C ALA A 6 7.45 1.88 -3.97
N VAL A 7 8.03 1.18 -4.97
CA VAL A 7 9.04 1.76 -5.88
C VAL A 7 8.47 2.94 -6.67
N VAL A 8 7.24 2.82 -7.18
CA VAL A 8 6.59 3.90 -7.94
C VAL A 8 6.23 5.07 -7.02
N HIS A 9 5.81 4.79 -5.79
CA HIS A 9 5.56 5.81 -4.78
C HIS A 9 6.83 6.58 -4.42
N ALA A 10 7.96 5.90 -4.17
CA ALA A 10 9.25 6.53 -3.87
C ALA A 10 9.71 7.42 -5.02
N LYS A 11 9.59 6.94 -6.27
CA LYS A 11 9.89 7.73 -7.48
C LYS A 11 9.02 8.99 -7.57
N ALA A 12 7.71 8.88 -7.31
CA ALA A 12 6.81 10.01 -7.35
C ALA A 12 7.14 11.06 -6.26
N TRP A 13 7.46 10.61 -5.04
CA TRP A 13 7.89 11.48 -3.94
C TRP A 13 9.18 12.20 -4.29
N LYS A 14 10.20 11.46 -4.74
CA LYS A 14 11.49 12.05 -5.12
C LYS A 14 11.32 13.14 -6.18
N GLN A 15 10.60 12.87 -7.25
CA GLN A 15 10.39 13.86 -8.30
C GLN A 15 9.62 15.09 -7.79
N THR A 16 8.59 14.88 -6.98
CA THR A 16 7.78 15.98 -6.44
C THR A 16 8.59 16.88 -5.50
N PHE A 17 9.33 16.28 -4.57
CA PHE A 17 10.11 17.05 -3.62
C PHE A 17 11.34 17.70 -4.26
N ASP A 18 12.04 17.02 -5.15
CA ASP A 18 13.18 17.60 -5.86
C ASP A 18 12.75 18.82 -6.70
N GLU A 19 11.61 18.74 -7.37
CA GLU A 19 11.07 19.87 -8.13
C GLU A 19 10.62 21.02 -7.21
N PHE A 20 9.94 20.70 -6.12
CA PHE A 20 9.51 21.69 -5.13
C PHE A 20 10.72 22.41 -4.51
N LEU A 21 11.73 21.66 -4.06
CA LEU A 21 12.92 22.21 -3.44
C LEU A 21 13.75 23.08 -4.41
N LYS A 22 13.90 22.65 -5.68
CA LYS A 22 14.54 23.49 -6.73
C LYS A 22 13.87 24.83 -6.90
N ASN A 23 12.54 24.86 -6.85
CA ASN A 23 11.77 26.10 -7.00
C ASN A 23 11.80 26.99 -5.72
N HIS A 24 12.13 26.39 -4.56
CA HIS A 24 12.27 27.09 -3.28
C HIS A 24 13.69 27.51 -2.96
N ALA A 25 14.69 26.85 -3.56
CA ALA A 25 16.10 27.16 -3.32
C ALA A 25 16.47 28.50 -3.94
N ASN A 26 16.94 29.43 -3.12
CA ASN A 26 17.57 30.66 -3.55
C ASN A 26 19.07 30.39 -3.82
N GLY A 27 19.41 29.71 -4.94
CA GLY A 27 20.81 29.45 -5.29
C GLY A 27 21.32 28.05 -4.95
N ASP A 28 22.58 27.91 -4.51
CA ASP A 28 23.33 26.65 -4.44
C ASP A 28 22.93 25.65 -3.32
N ASP A 29 21.93 25.95 -2.50
CA ASP A 29 21.54 25.12 -1.33
C ASP A 29 20.45 24.08 -1.63
N PHE A 30 20.44 23.52 -2.83
CA PHE A 30 19.50 22.44 -3.16
C PHE A 30 20.04 21.08 -2.72
N HIS A 31 19.42 20.52 -1.69
CA HIS A 31 19.65 19.13 -1.27
C HIS A 31 18.50 18.23 -1.75
N GLN A 32 18.84 17.27 -2.63
CA GLN A 32 17.86 16.32 -3.17
C GLN A 32 17.19 15.50 -2.06
N PHE A 33 15.94 15.09 -2.33
CA PHE A 33 15.25 14.07 -1.55
C PHE A 33 15.95 12.71 -1.72
N THR A 34 16.23 12.03 -0.62
CA THR A 34 16.96 10.76 -0.55
C THR A 34 16.08 9.60 -0.15
N ASP A 35 16.58 8.37 -0.30
CA ASP A 35 15.90 7.17 0.22
C ASP A 35 15.79 7.21 1.75
N GLN A 36 16.76 7.80 2.45
CA GLN A 36 16.69 7.99 3.89
C GLN A 36 15.58 8.97 4.27
N ASP A 37 15.41 10.07 3.53
CA ASP A 37 14.29 10.99 3.75
C ASP A 37 12.93 10.28 3.54
N TYR A 38 12.85 9.36 2.58
CA TYR A 38 11.66 8.56 2.35
C TYR A 38 11.31 7.73 3.59
N MET A 39 12.27 7.03 4.15
CA MET A 39 12.09 6.18 5.33
C MET A 39 11.73 7.00 6.59
N ASP A 40 12.41 8.14 6.80
CA ASP A 40 12.25 8.92 8.02
C ASP A 40 10.95 9.74 8.04
N TYR A 41 10.53 10.26 6.89
CA TYR A 41 9.46 11.27 6.86
C TYR A 41 8.20 10.85 6.14
N VAL A 42 8.25 9.85 5.24
CA VAL A 42 7.16 9.58 4.30
C VAL A 42 6.59 8.17 4.41
N ASP A 43 7.45 7.16 4.58
CA ASP A 43 7.02 5.78 4.55
C ASP A 43 6.01 5.46 5.65
N GLY A 44 4.94 4.77 5.27
CA GLY A 44 3.85 4.39 6.19
C GLY A 44 2.96 5.54 6.69
N LYS A 45 3.23 6.80 6.33
CA LYS A 45 2.47 7.96 6.79
C LYS A 45 1.34 8.37 5.83
N PRO A 46 0.28 9.03 6.35
CA PRO A 46 -0.65 9.79 5.52
C PRO A 46 0.10 10.79 4.64
N ARG A 47 -0.40 11.01 3.44
CA ARG A 47 0.28 11.84 2.43
C ARG A 47 0.60 13.25 2.92
N GLU A 48 -0.36 13.90 3.57
CA GLU A 48 -0.21 15.25 4.12
C GLU A 48 0.81 15.31 5.25
N ASP A 49 0.86 14.31 6.11
CA ASP A 49 1.83 14.24 7.20
C ASP A 49 3.24 14.05 6.65
N GLY A 50 3.42 13.19 5.64
CA GLY A 50 4.70 13.01 4.96
C GLY A 50 5.22 14.30 4.30
N VAL A 51 4.34 15.07 3.66
CA VAL A 51 4.72 16.38 3.10
C VAL A 51 5.14 17.33 4.19
N HIS A 52 4.33 17.47 5.24
CA HIS A 52 4.60 18.36 6.37
C HIS A 52 5.94 18.03 7.04
N ASP A 53 6.14 16.77 7.42
CA ASP A 53 7.31 16.34 8.17
C ASP A 53 8.61 16.51 7.38
N PHE A 54 8.57 16.14 6.09
CA PHE A 54 9.74 16.31 5.23
C PHE A 54 10.09 17.79 5.01
N LEU A 55 9.11 18.64 4.69
CA LEU A 55 9.38 20.07 4.49
C LEU A 55 9.84 20.75 5.76
N ALA A 56 9.26 20.39 6.91
CA ALA A 56 9.70 20.88 8.22
C ALA A 56 11.17 20.50 8.50
N SER A 57 11.61 19.29 8.11
CA SER A 57 13.02 18.87 8.24
C SER A 57 14.00 19.73 7.42
N ARG A 58 13.48 20.41 6.40
CA ARG A 58 14.23 21.36 5.54
C ARG A 58 14.04 22.82 5.97
N GLY A 59 13.35 23.07 7.09
CA GLY A 59 13.07 24.42 7.56
C GLY A 59 12.02 25.16 6.72
N ILE A 60 11.23 24.44 5.95
CA ILE A 60 10.18 24.97 5.08
C ILE A 60 8.83 24.76 5.78
N ASP A 61 8.14 25.84 6.10
CA ASP A 61 6.79 25.81 6.67
C ASP A 61 5.78 26.27 5.60
N LEU A 62 4.81 25.38 5.30
CA LEU A 62 3.72 25.66 4.41
C LEU A 62 2.40 25.65 5.16
N PRO A 63 1.44 26.51 4.78
CA PRO A 63 0.09 26.39 5.27
C PRO A 63 -0.48 25.00 4.92
N LYS A 64 -1.25 24.42 5.85
CA LYS A 64 -1.84 23.10 5.63
C LYS A 64 -2.67 23.03 4.35
N GLY A 65 -3.44 24.07 4.07
CA GLY A 65 -4.39 24.11 2.96
C GLY A 65 -5.58 23.17 3.15
N ASN A 66 -6.23 22.84 2.04
CA ASN A 66 -7.40 21.98 1.97
C ASN A 66 -7.14 20.78 1.08
N ARG A 67 -7.85 19.69 1.33
CA ARG A 67 -7.71 18.42 0.59
C ARG A 67 -7.88 18.58 -0.93
N ASP A 68 -8.68 19.55 -1.35
CA ASP A 68 -9.02 19.82 -2.76
C ASP A 68 -8.16 20.94 -3.38
N ASP A 69 -7.08 21.36 -2.70
CA ASP A 69 -6.17 22.35 -3.25
C ASP A 69 -5.56 21.86 -4.58
N ALA A 70 -5.42 22.79 -5.51
CA ALA A 70 -4.80 22.52 -6.79
C ALA A 70 -3.34 22.03 -6.61
N PRO A 71 -2.81 21.15 -7.49
CA PRO A 71 -1.46 20.59 -7.38
C PRO A 71 -0.32 21.63 -7.42
N ASP A 72 -0.58 22.84 -7.92
CA ASP A 72 0.35 23.97 -7.95
C ASP A 72 0.24 24.88 -6.72
N ALA A 73 -0.75 24.67 -5.86
CA ALA A 73 -0.91 25.44 -4.63
C ALA A 73 0.27 25.25 -3.69
N GLN A 74 0.74 26.36 -3.08
CA GLN A 74 1.84 26.38 -2.10
C GLN A 74 1.30 26.01 -0.71
N THR A 75 0.75 24.82 -0.59
CA THR A 75 0.21 24.25 0.64
C THR A 75 0.66 22.79 0.78
N VAL A 76 0.60 22.25 2.00
CA VAL A 76 0.88 20.82 2.25
C VAL A 76 0.00 19.93 1.37
N TRP A 77 -1.29 20.24 1.27
CA TRP A 77 -2.21 19.48 0.40
C TRP A 77 -1.90 19.66 -1.09
N GLY A 78 -1.53 20.86 -1.54
CA GLY A 78 -1.16 21.11 -2.93
C GLY A 78 0.03 20.24 -3.36
N VAL A 79 1.13 20.24 -2.58
CA VAL A 79 2.30 19.39 -2.82
C VAL A 79 1.92 17.90 -2.81
N GLY A 80 1.10 17.47 -1.85
CA GLY A 80 0.61 16.11 -1.78
C GLY A 80 -0.26 15.71 -2.97
N ASN A 81 -1.08 16.62 -3.49
CA ASN A 81 -1.93 16.40 -4.67
C ASN A 81 -1.08 16.33 -5.95
N ARG A 82 -0.05 17.18 -6.09
CA ARG A 82 0.93 17.11 -7.17
C ARG A 82 1.63 15.74 -7.21
N LYS A 83 2.09 15.25 -6.05
CA LYS A 83 2.66 13.90 -5.94
C LYS A 83 1.68 12.82 -6.40
N ASN A 84 0.40 12.96 -6.04
CA ASN A 84 -0.60 11.97 -6.41
C ASN A 84 -0.89 11.95 -7.92
N GLU A 85 -0.94 13.13 -8.57
CA GLU A 85 -1.05 13.22 -10.03
C GLU A 85 0.14 12.57 -10.73
N LEU A 86 1.36 12.89 -10.26
CA LEU A 86 2.57 12.30 -10.80
C LEU A 86 2.59 10.78 -10.62
N LEU A 87 2.16 10.27 -9.46
CA LEU A 87 2.02 8.84 -9.23
C LEU A 87 1.09 8.19 -10.25
N GLN A 88 -0.08 8.79 -10.51
CA GLN A 88 -1.02 8.27 -11.50
C GLN A 88 -0.42 8.26 -12.90
N GLN A 89 0.29 9.33 -13.28
CA GLN A 89 0.99 9.40 -14.56
C GLN A 89 2.06 8.30 -14.69
N LEU A 90 2.86 8.08 -13.64
CA LEU A 90 3.88 7.03 -13.60
C LEU A 90 3.27 5.64 -13.71
N LEU A 91 2.18 5.36 -12.99
CA LEU A 91 1.47 4.09 -13.05
C LEU A 91 0.93 3.79 -14.45
N VAL A 92 0.40 4.80 -15.15
CA VAL A 92 -0.15 4.62 -16.50
C VAL A 92 0.95 4.53 -17.56
N ARG A 93 2.01 5.35 -17.44
CA ARG A 93 3.10 5.43 -18.43
C ARG A 93 4.08 4.27 -18.32
N ASP A 94 4.54 3.99 -17.08
CA ASP A 94 5.64 3.06 -16.81
C ASP A 94 5.11 1.70 -16.31
N GLY A 95 3.82 1.63 -15.91
CA GLY A 95 3.25 0.46 -15.27
C GLY A 95 3.74 0.27 -13.83
N VAL A 96 3.48 -0.92 -13.30
CA VAL A 96 4.02 -1.38 -12.02
C VAL A 96 4.31 -2.86 -12.10
N GLU A 97 5.45 -3.25 -11.57
CA GLU A 97 5.84 -4.66 -11.54
C GLU A 97 4.95 -5.45 -10.58
N VAL A 98 4.51 -6.62 -11.01
CA VAL A 98 3.75 -7.56 -10.19
C VAL A 98 4.68 -8.60 -9.58
N TYR A 99 4.33 -9.12 -8.41
CA TYR A 99 5.01 -10.29 -7.84
C TYR A 99 4.49 -11.55 -8.54
N PRO A 100 5.34 -12.32 -9.25
CA PRO A 100 4.89 -13.49 -10.01
C PRO A 100 4.23 -14.56 -9.13
N ASP A 101 4.75 -14.77 -7.93
CA ASP A 101 4.20 -15.71 -6.94
C ASP A 101 2.79 -15.32 -6.49
N ALA A 102 2.52 -14.01 -6.36
CA ALA A 102 1.21 -13.50 -5.99
C ALA A 102 0.18 -13.70 -7.12
N VAL A 103 0.60 -13.54 -8.38
CA VAL A 103 -0.27 -13.84 -9.53
C VAL A 103 -0.59 -15.34 -9.57
N GLN A 104 0.42 -16.19 -9.47
CA GLN A 104 0.26 -17.64 -9.47
C GLN A 104 -0.66 -18.10 -8.32
N TRP A 105 -0.49 -17.52 -7.13
CA TRP A 105 -1.36 -17.82 -5.99
C TRP A 105 -2.82 -17.45 -6.27
N VAL A 106 -3.09 -16.23 -6.75
CA VAL A 106 -4.47 -15.79 -6.99
C VAL A 106 -5.13 -16.57 -8.13
N GLU A 107 -4.39 -16.97 -9.15
CA GLU A 107 -4.86 -17.87 -10.21
C GLU A 107 -5.28 -19.22 -9.65
N ARG A 108 -4.47 -19.81 -8.78
CA ARG A 108 -4.79 -21.07 -8.09
C ARG A 108 -6.00 -20.94 -7.17
N ALA A 109 -6.08 -19.84 -6.41
CA ALA A 109 -7.24 -19.56 -5.56
C ALA A 109 -8.54 -19.49 -6.39
N ARG A 110 -8.51 -18.79 -7.54
CA ARG A 110 -9.66 -18.71 -8.45
C ARG A 110 -10.00 -20.06 -9.10
N ALA A 111 -9.01 -20.84 -9.49
CA ALA A 111 -9.23 -22.20 -10.01
C ALA A 111 -9.87 -23.13 -8.96
N ALA A 112 -9.55 -22.93 -7.68
CA ALA A 112 -10.17 -23.62 -6.55
C ALA A 112 -11.54 -22.99 -6.15
N GLN A 113 -12.09 -22.09 -6.95
CA GLN A 113 -13.36 -21.38 -6.72
C GLN A 113 -13.38 -20.51 -5.44
N LEU A 114 -12.22 -20.16 -4.90
CA LEU A 114 -12.15 -19.22 -3.79
C LEU A 114 -12.52 -17.81 -4.24
N ARG A 115 -13.30 -17.12 -3.41
CA ARG A 115 -13.71 -15.74 -3.65
C ARG A 115 -12.60 -14.80 -3.20
N CYS A 116 -12.26 -13.81 -4.02
CA CYS A 116 -11.15 -12.91 -3.76
C CYS A 116 -11.59 -11.44 -3.84
N VAL A 117 -11.13 -10.65 -2.88
CA VAL A 117 -11.31 -9.19 -2.83
C VAL A 117 -9.97 -8.53 -2.50
N VAL A 118 -9.72 -7.36 -3.07
CA VAL A 118 -8.52 -6.57 -2.72
C VAL A 118 -8.85 -5.62 -1.58
N VAL A 119 -7.98 -5.59 -0.55
CA VAL A 119 -8.06 -4.64 0.56
C VAL A 119 -6.76 -3.84 0.63
N SER A 120 -6.84 -2.52 0.42
CA SER A 120 -5.68 -1.63 0.33
C SER A 120 -5.98 -0.28 0.98
N SER A 121 -4.98 0.37 1.56
CA SER A 121 -5.10 1.76 2.04
C SER A 121 -4.96 2.79 0.91
N SER A 122 -4.48 2.37 -0.27
CA SER A 122 -4.20 3.27 -1.38
C SER A 122 -5.47 3.68 -2.13
N ALA A 123 -5.66 4.97 -2.38
CA ALA A 123 -6.70 5.48 -3.27
C ALA A 123 -6.43 5.15 -4.77
N ASN A 124 -5.22 4.71 -5.11
CA ASN A 124 -4.83 4.38 -6.48
C ASN A 124 -4.98 2.90 -6.84
N THR A 125 -5.57 2.09 -5.95
CA THR A 125 -5.74 0.63 -6.13
C THR A 125 -6.45 0.27 -7.43
N ALA A 126 -7.50 1.02 -7.81
CA ALA A 126 -8.20 0.79 -9.07
C ALA A 126 -7.28 0.93 -10.29
N THR A 127 -6.44 1.97 -10.32
CA THR A 127 -5.47 2.20 -11.39
C THR A 127 -4.43 1.08 -11.44
N VAL A 128 -3.87 0.70 -10.28
CA VAL A 128 -2.90 -0.40 -10.18
C VAL A 128 -3.47 -1.69 -10.73
N LEU A 129 -4.66 -2.11 -10.29
CA LEU A 129 -5.32 -3.32 -10.77
C LEU A 129 -5.60 -3.28 -12.27
N LYS A 130 -5.93 -2.10 -12.81
CA LYS A 130 -6.20 -1.92 -14.25
C LYS A 130 -4.94 -2.04 -15.09
N VAL A 131 -3.86 -1.34 -14.71
CA VAL A 131 -2.61 -1.33 -15.50
C VAL A 131 -1.86 -2.67 -15.43
N THR A 132 -2.11 -3.48 -14.39
CA THR A 132 -1.54 -4.83 -14.23
C THR A 132 -2.45 -5.94 -14.73
N ASP A 133 -3.65 -5.63 -15.23
CA ASP A 133 -4.69 -6.59 -15.62
C ASP A 133 -5.10 -7.58 -14.50
N LEU A 134 -4.88 -7.20 -13.25
CA LEU A 134 -5.23 -8.03 -12.10
C LEU A 134 -6.70 -7.92 -11.70
N SER A 135 -7.45 -6.93 -12.21
CA SER A 135 -8.86 -6.71 -11.85
C SER A 135 -9.73 -7.94 -12.06
N ARG A 136 -9.41 -8.76 -13.08
CA ARG A 136 -10.17 -9.97 -13.46
C ARG A 136 -10.22 -11.06 -12.40
N TYR A 137 -9.28 -11.04 -11.45
CA TYR A 137 -9.20 -12.06 -10.40
C TYR A 137 -10.06 -11.75 -9.17
N PHE A 138 -10.53 -10.52 -9.04
CA PHE A 138 -11.17 -10.03 -7.83
C PHE A 138 -12.64 -9.64 -8.08
N GLU A 139 -13.51 -9.96 -7.13
CA GLU A 139 -14.93 -9.60 -7.18
C GLU A 139 -15.17 -8.13 -6.82
N GLY A 140 -14.20 -7.50 -6.17
CA GLY A 140 -14.27 -6.10 -5.78
C GLY A 140 -13.01 -5.65 -5.05
N ARG A 141 -13.08 -4.44 -4.52
CA ARG A 141 -12.00 -3.87 -3.71
C ARG A 141 -12.54 -3.00 -2.58
N VAL A 142 -11.84 -2.99 -1.48
CA VAL A 142 -11.92 -2.00 -0.41
C VAL A 142 -10.61 -1.21 -0.45
N ASP A 143 -10.66 0.05 -0.86
CA ASP A 143 -9.48 0.88 -1.08
C ASP A 143 -9.59 2.23 -0.36
N GLY A 144 -8.57 3.10 -0.48
CA GLY A 144 -8.56 4.41 0.16
C GLY A 144 -9.76 5.29 -0.22
N VAL A 145 -10.34 5.10 -1.40
CA VAL A 145 -11.59 5.79 -1.80
C VAL A 145 -12.77 5.23 -1.02
N THR A 146 -12.88 3.91 -0.93
CA THR A 146 -13.92 3.22 -0.14
C THR A 146 -13.84 3.62 1.33
N LEU A 147 -12.63 3.62 1.90
CA LEU A 147 -12.41 4.03 3.31
C LEU A 147 -12.94 5.44 3.56
N ALA A 148 -12.60 6.39 2.69
CA ALA A 148 -13.05 7.78 2.82
C ALA A 148 -14.59 7.92 2.66
N GLN A 149 -15.17 7.25 1.66
CA GLN A 149 -16.61 7.32 1.38
C GLN A 149 -17.47 6.70 2.49
N GLN A 150 -16.99 5.62 3.10
CA GLN A 150 -17.70 4.88 4.14
C GLN A 150 -17.27 5.27 5.56
N HIS A 151 -16.39 6.26 5.72
CA HIS A 151 -15.84 6.70 7.00
C HIS A 151 -15.21 5.57 7.82
N LEU A 152 -14.54 4.63 7.14
CA LEU A 152 -13.85 3.52 7.78
C LEU A 152 -12.46 3.95 8.24
N ARG A 153 -12.05 3.43 9.38
CA ARG A 153 -10.68 3.65 9.88
C ARG A 153 -9.69 2.85 9.02
N GLY A 154 -8.53 3.43 8.78
CA GLY A 154 -7.43 2.76 8.09
C GLY A 154 -6.73 1.73 8.97
N LYS A 155 -5.92 0.84 8.37
CA LYS A 155 -5.01 -0.07 9.07
C LYS A 155 -4.15 0.72 10.06
N PRO A 156 -3.97 0.25 11.31
CA PRO A 156 -4.19 -1.12 11.81
C PRO A 156 -5.62 -1.41 12.32
N ALA A 157 -6.62 -0.52 12.15
CA ALA A 157 -8.00 -0.85 12.51
C ALA A 157 -8.56 -1.95 11.58
N PRO A 158 -9.47 -2.83 12.09
CA PRO A 158 -9.99 -3.98 11.34
C PRO A 158 -10.97 -3.62 10.23
N ASP A 159 -11.49 -2.41 10.23
CA ASP A 159 -12.64 -1.94 9.44
C ASP A 159 -12.55 -2.31 7.96
N SER A 160 -11.34 -2.20 7.36
CA SER A 160 -11.13 -2.48 5.94
C SER A 160 -11.27 -3.96 5.61
N PHE A 161 -10.78 -4.88 6.46
CA PHE A 161 -10.92 -6.32 6.25
C PHE A 161 -12.32 -6.81 6.58
N GLU A 162 -12.97 -6.26 7.61
CA GLU A 162 -14.39 -6.51 7.86
C GLU A 162 -15.25 -6.08 6.66
N ALA A 163 -14.96 -4.92 6.05
CA ALA A 163 -15.64 -4.48 4.83
C ALA A 163 -15.39 -5.44 3.66
N GLY A 164 -14.17 -5.97 3.53
CA GLY A 164 -13.83 -7.00 2.55
C GLY A 164 -14.62 -8.30 2.76
N ALA A 165 -14.69 -8.79 3.99
CA ALA A 165 -15.49 -9.98 4.33
C ALA A 165 -16.99 -9.76 4.05
N ARG A 166 -17.55 -8.60 4.43
CA ARG A 166 -18.94 -8.23 4.09
C ARG A 166 -19.19 -8.20 2.58
N MET A 167 -18.23 -7.69 1.76
CA MET A 167 -18.35 -7.69 0.29
C MET A 167 -18.45 -9.10 -0.27
N LEU A 168 -17.79 -10.06 0.35
CA LEU A 168 -17.86 -11.49 0.00
C LEU A 168 -19.06 -12.20 0.64
N ALA A 169 -19.89 -11.51 1.43
CA ALA A 169 -20.95 -12.11 2.24
C ALA A 169 -20.46 -13.27 3.15
N LEU A 170 -19.27 -13.10 3.73
CA LEU A 170 -18.61 -14.03 4.64
C LEU A 170 -18.37 -13.39 6.00
N ARG A 171 -18.18 -14.23 7.04
CA ARG A 171 -17.63 -13.79 8.32
C ARG A 171 -16.12 -13.71 8.21
N ALA A 172 -15.51 -12.87 9.04
CA ALA A 172 -14.06 -12.69 9.04
C ALA A 172 -13.28 -13.99 9.33
N ASP A 173 -13.80 -14.85 10.23
CA ASP A 173 -13.23 -16.16 10.55
C ASP A 173 -13.30 -17.21 9.42
N GLN A 174 -13.99 -16.88 8.33
CA GLN A 174 -14.04 -17.67 7.09
C GLN A 174 -13.10 -17.12 6.01
N CYS A 175 -12.36 -16.05 6.32
CA CYS A 175 -11.48 -15.35 5.40
C CYS A 175 -10.02 -15.54 5.77
N VAL A 176 -9.16 -15.58 4.74
CA VAL A 176 -7.70 -15.52 4.87
C VAL A 176 -7.21 -14.20 4.34
N VAL A 177 -6.43 -13.48 5.13
CA VAL A 177 -5.76 -12.25 4.76
C VAL A 177 -4.32 -12.56 4.37
N PHE A 178 -3.86 -12.02 3.26
CA PHE A 178 -2.46 -12.05 2.81
C PHE A 178 -1.90 -10.64 2.87
N GLU A 179 -0.90 -10.41 3.69
CA GLU A 179 -0.33 -9.09 3.95
C GLU A 179 1.19 -9.10 4.10
N ASP A 180 1.82 -8.00 3.64
CA ASP A 180 3.27 -7.77 3.76
C ASP A 180 3.61 -6.59 4.68
N ALA A 181 2.62 -5.87 5.16
CA ALA A 181 2.79 -4.74 6.07
C ALA A 181 2.33 -5.07 7.49
N ILE A 182 3.10 -4.66 8.50
CA ILE A 182 2.78 -4.88 9.93
C ILE A 182 1.38 -4.35 10.28
N SER A 183 1.06 -3.13 9.85
CA SER A 183 -0.26 -2.54 10.09
C SER A 183 -1.42 -3.32 9.46
N GLY A 184 -1.16 -3.98 8.33
CA GLY A 184 -2.13 -4.83 7.65
C GLY A 184 -2.33 -6.16 8.36
N VAL A 185 -1.24 -6.80 8.81
CA VAL A 185 -1.29 -8.00 9.64
C VAL A 185 -2.08 -7.75 10.93
N THR A 186 -1.75 -6.67 11.65
CA THR A 186 -2.49 -6.25 12.84
C THR A 186 -3.98 -6.06 12.57
N ALA A 187 -4.33 -5.42 11.46
CA ALA A 187 -5.73 -5.18 11.09
C ALA A 187 -6.47 -6.49 10.74
N GLY A 188 -5.82 -7.42 10.02
CA GLY A 188 -6.39 -8.73 9.66
C GLY A 188 -6.64 -9.58 10.90
N HIS A 189 -5.67 -9.62 11.81
CA HIS A 189 -5.78 -10.32 13.09
C HIS A 189 -6.90 -9.72 13.97
N ALA A 190 -6.94 -8.39 14.07
CA ALA A 190 -8.00 -7.68 14.82
C ALA A 190 -9.40 -7.89 14.22
N ALA A 191 -9.52 -8.13 12.90
CA ALA A 191 -10.76 -8.49 12.25
C ALA A 191 -11.21 -9.93 12.54
N GLY A 192 -10.33 -10.77 13.09
CA GLY A 192 -10.58 -12.18 13.34
C GLY A 192 -10.39 -13.08 12.12
N CYS A 193 -9.64 -12.62 11.12
CA CYS A 193 -9.26 -13.42 9.97
C CYS A 193 -8.04 -14.32 10.30
N TYR A 194 -7.86 -15.42 9.57
CA TYR A 194 -6.57 -16.08 9.50
C TYR A 194 -5.60 -15.22 8.67
N VAL A 195 -4.41 -14.93 9.18
CA VAL A 195 -3.47 -14.01 8.55
C VAL A 195 -2.20 -14.73 8.09
N VAL A 196 -1.93 -14.67 6.79
CA VAL A 196 -0.66 -15.07 6.19
C VAL A 196 0.19 -13.81 5.97
N GLY A 197 1.24 -13.67 6.76
CA GLY A 197 2.27 -12.65 6.56
C GLY A 197 3.18 -13.04 5.40
N VAL A 198 3.48 -12.10 4.50
CA VAL A 198 4.40 -12.34 3.39
C VAL A 198 5.64 -11.46 3.56
N ASP A 199 6.75 -12.06 3.94
CA ASP A 199 8.01 -11.37 4.16
C ASP A 199 8.68 -10.99 2.84
N ARG A 200 8.34 -9.82 2.32
CA ARG A 200 8.91 -9.25 1.08
C ARG A 200 10.26 -8.57 1.29
N VAL A 201 10.62 -8.25 2.52
CA VAL A 201 11.85 -7.53 2.87
C VAL A 201 13.03 -8.50 2.99
N GLN A 202 12.84 -9.64 3.63
CA GLN A 202 13.82 -10.73 3.81
C GLN A 202 15.12 -10.29 4.50
N ASP A 203 15.01 -9.35 5.46
CA ASP A 203 16.13 -8.86 6.28
C ASP A 203 16.37 -9.66 7.55
N GLY A 204 15.52 -10.67 7.81
CA GLY A 204 15.56 -11.53 9.00
C GLY A 204 14.74 -10.99 10.18
N GLU A 205 14.39 -9.72 10.21
CA GLU A 205 13.59 -9.11 11.28
C GLU A 205 12.12 -8.93 10.88
N HIS A 206 11.86 -8.63 9.62
CA HIS A 206 10.52 -8.33 9.14
C HIS A 206 9.55 -9.50 9.33
N GLY A 207 9.98 -10.71 9.02
CA GLY A 207 9.19 -11.93 9.23
C GLY A 207 8.80 -12.15 10.69
N ASP A 208 9.71 -11.88 11.64
CA ASP A 208 9.43 -11.98 13.08
C ASP A 208 8.49 -10.88 13.55
N ASN A 209 8.62 -9.69 13.00
CA ASN A 209 7.70 -8.59 13.25
C ASN A 209 6.28 -8.91 12.75
N LEU A 210 6.12 -9.56 11.58
CA LEU A 210 4.81 -10.02 11.11
C LEU A 210 4.19 -11.03 12.08
N ARG A 211 4.95 -12.02 12.58
CA ARG A 211 4.48 -13.01 13.58
C ARG A 211 4.05 -12.33 14.88
N THR A 212 4.89 -11.44 15.40
CA THR A 212 4.63 -10.73 16.66
C THR A 212 3.37 -9.86 16.58
N ASN A 213 3.01 -9.37 15.39
CA ASN A 213 1.85 -8.52 15.16
C ASN A 213 0.60 -9.29 14.70
N GLY A 214 0.61 -10.63 14.76
CA GLY A 214 -0.58 -11.44 14.60
C GLY A 214 -0.70 -12.20 13.29
N ALA A 215 0.42 -12.42 12.56
CA ALA A 215 0.40 -13.39 11.45
C ALA A 215 0.39 -14.82 11.99
N ASP A 216 -0.60 -15.61 11.60
CA ASP A 216 -0.72 -17.03 11.94
C ASP A 216 0.33 -17.89 11.22
N THR A 217 0.69 -17.47 10.02
CA THR A 217 1.73 -18.09 9.18
C THR A 217 2.54 -16.99 8.51
N VAL A 218 3.85 -17.20 8.35
CA VAL A 218 4.72 -16.30 7.59
C VAL A 218 5.46 -17.08 6.54
N VAL A 219 5.40 -16.58 5.29
CA VAL A 219 6.09 -17.12 4.12
C VAL A 219 6.90 -16.01 3.44
N GLN A 220 7.92 -16.36 2.67
CA GLN A 220 8.64 -15.40 1.83
C GLN A 220 7.99 -15.26 0.45
N GLN A 221 7.39 -16.34 -0.05
CA GLN A 221 6.67 -16.38 -1.31
C GLN A 221 5.35 -17.14 -1.14
N LEU A 222 4.31 -16.64 -1.80
CA LEU A 222 3.00 -17.31 -1.73
C LEU A 222 2.96 -18.69 -2.36
N THR A 223 3.91 -19.00 -3.24
CA THR A 223 4.05 -20.35 -3.84
C THR A 223 4.37 -21.43 -2.81
N GLU A 224 5.00 -21.10 -1.68
CA GLU A 224 5.26 -22.05 -0.58
C GLU A 224 3.96 -22.70 -0.06
N LEU A 225 2.86 -21.97 -0.10
CA LEU A 225 1.55 -22.48 0.32
C LEU A 225 0.93 -23.45 -0.70
N LEU A 226 1.37 -23.43 -1.95
CA LEU A 226 0.89 -24.33 -2.99
C LEU A 226 1.52 -25.72 -2.84
N ASP A 227 2.76 -25.76 -2.40
CA ASP A 227 3.52 -27.00 -2.22
C ASP A 227 3.08 -27.75 -0.95
N ALA A 228 2.76 -27.03 0.13
CA ALA A 228 2.26 -27.62 1.38
C ALA A 228 0.94 -28.40 1.21
N GLY A 229 0.10 -28.03 0.24
CA GLY A 229 -1.14 -28.76 -0.08
C GLY A 229 -0.94 -30.07 -0.83
N ALA A 230 0.20 -30.25 -1.49
CA ALA A 230 0.50 -31.45 -2.27
C ALA A 230 0.98 -32.64 -1.39
N GLU A 231 1.54 -32.37 -0.21
CA GLU A 231 2.03 -33.39 0.72
C GLU A 231 0.94 -33.98 1.64
N GLY A 232 -0.17 -33.24 1.84
CA GLY A 232 -1.29 -33.66 2.69
C GLY A 232 -2.31 -34.60 2.02
N SER A 233 -2.10 -34.99 0.75
CA SER A 233 -3.02 -35.83 -0.03
C SER A 233 -2.45 -37.24 -0.34
N ARG A 234 -1.55 -37.74 0.50
CA ARG A 234 -1.04 -39.12 0.40
C ARG A 234 -1.50 -39.97 1.55
#